data_f5886417c188a75a5670e74137f3e9f8
#
_entry.id   f5886417c188a75a5670e74137f3e9f8
#
_cell.length_a   1.000
_cell.length_b   1.000
_cell.length_c   1.000
_cell.angle_alpha   90.00
_cell.angle_beta   90.00
_cell.angle_gamma   90.00
#
_symmetry.space_group_name_H-M   'P 1'
#
loop_
_entity.id
_entity.type
_entity.pdbx_description
1 polymer ?
#
loop_
_entity_poly.entity_id
_entity_poly.type
_entity_poly.pdbx_seq_one_letter_code
_entity_poly.pdbx_strand_id
1 'polypeptide(L)'
;QKARTAGGHALLEGIHLVQTWVGDPALKTLITSEVGLKNGEIAQAVYTHLEVCPLTKVYQLDSALWDLLSDLVNAPHIAALLDLPKSILTPPQSIGTLEGDIVILDRLQDAGNVGTILRTAAAAGFTKVLALSGCAHLWSSKVLRAGMGAHRLLDLYEGWSTQQMLSAVTAPLLATSAEASCDLYDLKEQLLHPVAWVMGSEGHGVSEEILAQSKAISIPIDPRLESLNVSTAAAVCLFETVRVRRH
;
A
#
# COMPACT_ATOMS: atom_id res chain seq x y z
N GLN A 1 -13.55 -10.83 -4.05
CA GLN A 1 -12.55 -9.74 -4.13
C GLN A 1 -12.40 -9.20 -5.56
N LYS A 2 -12.12 -10.05 -6.57
CA LYS A 2 -12.02 -9.63 -7.99
C LYS A 2 -13.23 -8.82 -8.49
N ALA A 3 -14.45 -9.20 -8.09
CA ALA A 3 -15.67 -8.50 -8.52
C ALA A 3 -15.81 -7.08 -7.92
N ARG A 4 -15.30 -6.84 -6.72
CA ARG A 4 -15.38 -5.54 -6.05
C ARG A 4 -14.42 -4.53 -6.68
N THR A 5 -13.18 -4.93 -6.96
CA THR A 5 -12.19 -4.07 -7.63
C THR A 5 -12.52 -3.86 -9.12
N ALA A 6 -13.09 -4.87 -9.79
CA ALA A 6 -13.58 -4.75 -11.18
C ALA A 6 -14.73 -3.73 -11.31
N GLY A 7 -15.49 -3.50 -10.23
CA GLY A 7 -16.52 -2.46 -10.16
C GLY A 7 -16.00 -1.05 -9.88
N GLY A 8 -14.69 -0.86 -9.73
CA GLY A 8 -14.10 0.44 -9.42
C GLY A 8 -14.26 0.86 -7.95
N HIS A 9 -14.48 -0.10 -7.05
CA HIS A 9 -14.67 0.17 -5.63
C HIS A 9 -13.72 -0.63 -4.75
N ALA A 10 -13.33 -0.05 -3.61
CA ALA A 10 -12.63 -0.75 -2.53
C ALA A 10 -13.53 -0.84 -1.29
N LEU A 11 -13.46 -1.98 -0.58
CA LEU A 11 -14.17 -2.18 0.67
C LEU A 11 -13.26 -1.90 1.86
N LEU A 12 -13.64 -0.92 2.66
CA LEU A 12 -13.08 -0.66 3.98
C LEU A 12 -13.88 -1.41 5.03
N GLU A 13 -13.20 -2.09 5.95
CA GLU A 13 -13.84 -2.84 7.05
C GLU A 13 -13.25 -2.42 8.39
N GLY A 14 -14.11 -2.01 9.30
CA GLY A 14 -13.76 -1.61 10.64
C GLY A 14 -13.63 -0.11 10.87
N ILE A 15 -13.97 0.29 12.10
CA ILE A 15 -14.09 1.72 12.46
C ILE A 15 -12.78 2.47 12.25
N HIS A 16 -11.64 1.93 12.67
CA HIS A 16 -10.36 2.61 12.54
C HIS A 16 -9.98 2.88 11.08
N LEU A 17 -10.28 1.93 10.16
CA LEU A 17 -10.00 2.14 8.75
C LEU A 17 -11.00 3.12 8.13
N VAL A 18 -12.29 3.01 8.44
CA VAL A 18 -13.33 3.93 7.96
C VAL A 18 -13.07 5.36 8.43
N GLN A 19 -12.66 5.55 9.69
CA GLN A 19 -12.32 6.86 10.25
C GLN A 19 -11.24 7.60 9.46
N THR A 20 -10.28 6.87 8.88
CA THR A 20 -9.23 7.51 8.05
C THR A 20 -9.78 8.17 6.78
N TRP A 21 -11.01 7.83 6.37
CA TRP A 21 -11.68 8.34 5.18
C TRP A 21 -12.92 9.21 5.50
N VAL A 22 -13.21 9.47 6.77
CA VAL A 22 -14.31 10.37 7.16
C VAL A 22 -14.06 11.76 6.58
N GLY A 23 -15.08 12.33 5.92
CA GLY A 23 -15.00 13.62 5.22
C GLY A 23 -14.42 13.55 3.81
N ASP A 24 -13.97 12.39 3.34
CA ASP A 24 -13.45 12.22 1.98
C ASP A 24 -14.59 11.90 0.99
N PRO A 25 -14.76 12.67 -0.10
CA PRO A 25 -15.83 12.47 -1.07
C PRO A 25 -15.70 11.15 -1.87
N ALA A 26 -14.55 10.46 -1.84
CA ALA A 26 -14.39 9.13 -2.42
C ALA A 26 -15.16 8.06 -1.64
N LEU A 27 -15.47 8.27 -0.35
CA LEU A 27 -16.31 7.40 0.46
C LEU A 27 -17.77 7.62 0.10
N LYS A 28 -18.32 6.78 -0.77
CA LYS A 28 -19.68 6.93 -1.35
C LYS A 28 -20.75 6.17 -0.60
N THR A 29 -20.39 5.14 0.15
CA THR A 29 -21.35 4.31 0.84
C THR A 29 -20.80 3.90 2.20
N LEU A 30 -21.59 4.13 3.23
CA LEU A 30 -21.39 3.59 4.57
C LEU A 30 -22.36 2.44 4.79
N ILE A 31 -21.88 1.36 5.39
CA ILE A 31 -22.66 0.17 5.68
C ILE A 31 -22.47 -0.15 7.17
N THR A 32 -23.55 -0.26 7.92
CA THR A 32 -23.52 -0.61 9.34
C THR A 32 -24.38 -1.83 9.61
N SER A 33 -24.09 -2.56 10.67
CA SER A 33 -25.03 -3.53 11.21
C SER A 33 -26.06 -2.84 12.11
N GLU A 34 -27.13 -3.56 12.49
CA GLU A 34 -28.12 -3.06 13.46
C GLU A 34 -27.48 -2.67 14.81
N VAL A 35 -26.43 -3.37 15.23
CA VAL A 35 -25.68 -3.10 16.45
C VAL A 35 -24.70 -1.94 16.28
N GLY A 36 -24.21 -1.73 15.04
CA GLY A 36 -23.18 -0.73 14.75
C GLY A 36 -23.59 0.69 15.13
N LEU A 37 -24.77 1.13 14.75
CA LEU A 37 -25.23 2.49 15.07
C LEU A 37 -25.52 2.72 16.56
N LYS A 38 -25.62 1.67 17.38
CA LYS A 38 -25.70 1.78 18.84
C LYS A 38 -24.34 2.04 19.47
N ASN A 39 -23.26 1.83 18.73
CA ASN A 39 -21.91 2.17 19.16
C ASN A 39 -21.65 3.67 18.90
N GLY A 40 -21.37 4.43 19.96
CA GLY A 40 -21.18 5.88 19.87
C GLY A 40 -20.05 6.31 18.93
N GLU A 41 -18.96 5.56 18.83
CA GLU A 41 -17.85 5.85 17.93
C GLU A 41 -18.25 5.70 16.46
N ILE A 42 -18.97 4.61 16.13
CA ILE A 42 -19.47 4.37 14.77
C ILE A 42 -20.51 5.44 14.40
N ALA A 43 -21.45 5.73 15.29
CA ALA A 43 -22.46 6.76 15.05
C ALA A 43 -21.81 8.12 14.80
N GLN A 44 -20.82 8.51 15.61
CA GLN A 44 -20.08 9.76 15.44
C GLN A 44 -19.37 9.80 14.08
N ALA A 45 -18.69 8.74 13.66
CA ALA A 45 -18.02 8.68 12.37
C ALA A 45 -18.99 8.85 11.19
N VAL A 46 -20.18 8.21 11.27
CA VAL A 46 -21.24 8.34 10.26
C VAL A 46 -21.76 9.79 10.21
N TYR A 47 -22.09 10.40 11.34
CA TYR A 47 -22.59 11.77 11.40
C TYR A 47 -21.55 12.76 10.88
N THR A 48 -20.31 12.69 11.36
CA THR A 48 -19.23 13.59 10.91
C THR A 48 -18.99 13.47 9.40
N HIS A 49 -19.09 12.25 8.84
CA HIS A 49 -18.96 12.09 7.40
C HIS A 49 -20.12 12.73 6.63
N LEU A 50 -21.36 12.54 7.09
CA LEU A 50 -22.57 13.09 6.44
C LEU A 50 -22.64 14.63 6.51
N GLU A 51 -22.07 15.26 7.54
CA GLU A 51 -21.96 16.73 7.62
C GLU A 51 -21.15 17.31 6.46
N VAL A 52 -20.08 16.60 6.03
CA VAL A 52 -19.20 17.03 4.94
C VAL A 52 -19.68 16.47 3.60
N CYS A 53 -20.16 15.24 3.57
CA CYS A 53 -20.56 14.50 2.37
C CYS A 53 -22.04 14.05 2.44
N PRO A 54 -23.02 14.97 2.36
CA PRO A 54 -24.43 14.67 2.61
C PRO A 54 -25.08 13.73 1.58
N LEU A 55 -24.42 13.51 0.42
CA LEU A 55 -24.91 12.62 -0.63
C LEU A 55 -24.44 11.15 -0.43
N THR A 56 -23.67 10.86 0.60
CA THR A 56 -23.22 9.50 0.91
C THR A 56 -24.40 8.63 1.31
N LYS A 57 -24.50 7.45 0.72
CA LYS A 57 -25.55 6.47 1.05
C LYS A 57 -25.17 5.75 2.33
N VAL A 58 -26.14 5.60 3.23
CA VAL A 58 -25.98 4.81 4.46
C VAL A 58 -26.95 3.64 4.42
N TYR A 59 -26.41 2.43 4.54
CA TYR A 59 -27.20 1.21 4.61
C TYR A 59 -27.05 0.58 5.98
N GLN A 60 -28.16 0.13 6.54
CA GLN A 60 -28.17 -0.69 7.74
C GLN A 60 -28.53 -2.12 7.33
N LEU A 61 -27.70 -3.09 7.67
CA LEU A 61 -27.91 -4.50 7.37
C LEU A 61 -28.33 -5.25 8.64
N ASP A 62 -29.22 -6.22 8.47
CA ASP A 62 -29.47 -7.22 9.50
C ASP A 62 -28.25 -8.17 9.67
N SER A 63 -28.30 -9.02 10.70
CA SER A 63 -27.17 -9.90 11.04
C SER A 63 -26.85 -10.87 9.93
N ALA A 64 -27.83 -11.41 9.22
CA ALA A 64 -27.63 -12.42 8.18
C ALA A 64 -26.93 -11.82 6.96
N LEU A 65 -27.31 -10.61 6.55
CA LEU A 65 -26.66 -9.88 5.47
C LEU A 65 -25.28 -9.36 5.87
N TRP A 66 -25.11 -8.99 7.15
CA TRP A 66 -23.81 -8.56 7.66
C TRP A 66 -22.76 -9.67 7.61
N ASP A 67 -23.13 -10.88 8.01
CA ASP A 67 -22.26 -12.06 8.00
C ASP A 67 -21.83 -12.46 6.57
N LEU A 68 -22.65 -12.13 5.57
CA LEU A 68 -22.28 -12.31 4.15
C LEU A 68 -21.36 -11.22 3.60
N LEU A 69 -21.30 -10.05 4.23
CA LEU A 69 -20.48 -8.94 3.77
C LEU A 69 -19.00 -9.12 4.12
N SER A 70 -18.70 -9.65 5.29
CA SER A 70 -17.35 -9.75 5.86
C SER A 70 -16.93 -11.19 6.08
N ASP A 71 -15.71 -11.53 5.62
CA ASP A 71 -15.06 -12.82 5.88
C ASP A 71 -14.33 -12.83 7.24
N LEU A 72 -14.50 -11.81 8.06
CA LEU A 72 -13.78 -11.67 9.33
C LEU A 72 -14.54 -12.34 10.46
N VAL A 73 -13.82 -13.14 11.25
CA VAL A 73 -14.30 -13.62 12.55
C VAL A 73 -14.43 -12.38 13.47
N ASN A 74 -15.59 -12.16 14.06
CA ASN A 74 -15.95 -10.92 14.77
C ASN A 74 -15.93 -9.69 13.83
N ALA A 75 -16.67 -9.77 12.73
CA ALA A 75 -16.77 -8.71 11.76
C ALA A 75 -17.09 -7.36 12.43
N PRO A 76 -16.30 -6.31 12.15
CA PRO A 76 -16.57 -4.99 12.69
C PRO A 76 -17.92 -4.48 12.20
N HIS A 77 -18.67 -3.80 13.05
CA HIS A 77 -20.05 -3.37 12.76
C HIS A 77 -20.18 -2.15 11.83
N ILE A 78 -19.11 -1.79 11.12
CA ILE A 78 -19.07 -0.75 10.10
C ILE A 78 -18.17 -1.16 8.95
N ALA A 79 -18.62 -0.88 7.73
CA ALA A 79 -17.86 -0.98 6.50
C ALA A 79 -18.16 0.24 5.60
N ALA A 80 -17.31 0.49 4.61
CA ALA A 80 -17.53 1.53 3.63
C ALA A 80 -17.06 1.11 2.23
N LEU A 81 -17.68 1.68 1.20
CA LEU A 81 -17.21 1.56 -0.18
C LEU A 81 -16.60 2.89 -0.61
N LEU A 82 -15.35 2.79 -1.09
CA LEU A 82 -14.64 3.86 -1.74
C LEU A 82 -14.74 3.74 -3.26
N ASP A 83 -14.95 4.84 -3.94
CA ASP A 83 -14.71 4.93 -5.37
C ASP A 83 -13.21 5.02 -5.64
N LEU A 84 -12.69 4.12 -6.45
CA LEU A 84 -11.29 4.13 -6.83
C LEU A 84 -11.05 5.10 -8.00
N PRO A 85 -9.95 5.86 -8.00
CA PRO A 85 -9.55 6.68 -9.13
C PRO A 85 -9.42 5.83 -10.41
N LYS A 86 -9.90 6.36 -11.54
CA LYS A 86 -9.83 5.65 -12.83
C LYS A 86 -8.40 5.30 -13.24
N SER A 87 -7.42 6.10 -12.83
CA SER A 87 -6.00 5.85 -13.06
C SER A 87 -5.47 4.56 -12.45
N ILE A 88 -6.15 4.03 -11.43
CA ILE A 88 -5.79 2.77 -10.77
C ILE A 88 -6.40 1.57 -11.51
N LEU A 89 -7.52 1.78 -12.20
CA LEU A 89 -8.29 0.71 -12.86
C LEU A 89 -7.73 0.34 -14.23
N THR A 90 -6.96 1.21 -14.83
CA THR A 90 -6.32 1.00 -16.14
C THR A 90 -4.83 1.29 -16.03
N PRO A 91 -3.96 0.30 -16.35
CA PRO A 91 -2.55 0.59 -16.54
C PRO A 91 -2.42 1.71 -17.56
N PRO A 92 -1.67 2.77 -17.28
CA PRO A 92 -1.57 3.88 -18.20
C PRO A 92 -0.96 3.43 -19.53
N GLN A 93 -1.64 3.76 -20.65
CA GLN A 93 -1.14 3.47 -21.99
C GLN A 93 0.04 4.38 -22.38
N SER A 94 0.14 5.54 -21.76
CA SER A 94 1.30 6.44 -21.84
C SER A 94 1.63 6.95 -20.45
N ILE A 95 2.78 6.56 -19.95
CA ILE A 95 3.25 6.97 -18.63
C ILE A 95 4.26 8.08 -18.86
N GLY A 96 4.01 9.23 -18.23
CA GLY A 96 5.04 10.25 -18.06
C GLY A 96 6.15 9.71 -17.14
N THR A 97 7.23 10.44 -17.02
CA THR A 97 8.32 10.12 -16.10
C THR A 97 7.83 10.14 -14.65
N LEU A 98 8.22 9.14 -13.87
CA LEU A 98 8.06 9.11 -12.43
C LEU A 98 9.34 9.60 -11.77
N GLU A 99 9.28 10.80 -11.22
CA GLU A 99 10.39 11.46 -10.55
C GLU A 99 10.26 11.37 -9.02
N GLY A 100 11.38 11.56 -8.33
CA GLY A 100 11.44 11.58 -6.88
C GLY A 100 11.60 10.20 -6.26
N ASP A 101 11.29 10.10 -4.98
CA ASP A 101 11.39 8.84 -4.22
C ASP A 101 10.24 7.90 -4.53
N ILE A 102 10.57 6.64 -4.79
CA ILE A 102 9.60 5.62 -5.17
C ILE A 102 9.90 4.32 -4.42
N VAL A 103 8.86 3.61 -4.00
CA VAL A 103 8.96 2.22 -3.56
C VAL A 103 8.36 1.33 -4.65
N ILE A 104 9.13 0.39 -5.14
CA ILE A 104 8.73 -0.55 -6.19
C ILE A 104 8.58 -1.94 -5.56
N LEU A 105 7.43 -2.56 -5.79
CA LEU A 105 7.12 -3.90 -5.32
C LEU A 105 7.20 -4.86 -6.49
N ASP A 106 8.14 -5.81 -6.46
CA ASP A 106 8.33 -6.81 -7.50
C ASP A 106 7.74 -8.16 -7.06
N ARG A 107 6.55 -8.47 -7.54
CA ARG A 107 5.85 -9.75 -7.36
C ARG A 107 5.59 -10.14 -5.89
N LEU A 108 5.38 -9.16 -5.00
CA LEU A 108 4.99 -9.39 -3.61
C LEU A 108 3.54 -9.90 -3.53
N GLN A 109 3.34 -11.13 -3.10
CA GLN A 109 2.02 -11.78 -3.07
C GLN A 109 1.35 -11.72 -1.69
N ASP A 110 2.12 -11.59 -0.60
CA ASP A 110 1.52 -11.46 0.72
C ASP A 110 0.94 -10.05 0.94
N ALA A 111 -0.38 -9.99 1.08
CA ALA A 111 -1.10 -8.74 1.26
C ALA A 111 -0.77 -8.03 2.60
N GLY A 112 -0.33 -8.77 3.60
CA GLY A 112 0.12 -8.23 4.88
C GLY A 112 1.44 -7.47 4.72
N ASN A 113 2.42 -8.07 4.02
CA ASN A 113 3.69 -7.41 3.72
C ASN A 113 3.48 -6.18 2.83
N VAL A 114 2.67 -6.30 1.77
CA VAL A 114 2.34 -5.16 0.91
C VAL A 114 1.75 -4.01 1.73
N GLY A 115 0.71 -4.25 2.52
CA GLY A 115 0.08 -3.20 3.33
C GLY A 115 1.02 -2.60 4.37
N THR A 116 1.89 -3.41 4.99
CA THR A 116 2.92 -2.95 5.93
C THR A 116 3.94 -2.04 5.23
N ILE A 117 4.36 -2.39 4.00
CA ILE A 117 5.27 -1.55 3.21
C ILE A 117 4.61 -0.22 2.84
N LEU A 118 3.33 -0.22 2.41
CA LEU A 118 2.60 1.03 2.16
C LEU A 118 2.59 1.94 3.39
N ARG A 119 2.27 1.38 4.55
CA ARG A 119 2.25 2.13 5.81
C ARG A 119 3.62 2.68 6.16
N THR A 120 4.67 1.89 5.99
CA THR A 120 6.06 2.29 6.24
C THR A 120 6.51 3.37 5.27
N ALA A 121 6.19 3.24 3.97
CA ALA A 121 6.51 4.24 2.96
C ALA A 121 5.89 5.60 3.30
N ALA A 122 4.59 5.62 3.62
CA ALA A 122 3.90 6.83 4.05
C ALA A 122 4.54 7.43 5.32
N ALA A 123 4.87 6.61 6.31
CA ALA A 123 5.52 7.06 7.56
C ALA A 123 6.93 7.61 7.33
N ALA A 124 7.65 7.09 6.35
CA ALA A 124 8.99 7.55 5.95
C ALA A 124 8.96 8.76 5.00
N GLY A 125 7.76 9.23 4.59
CA GLY A 125 7.62 10.39 3.70
C GLY A 125 7.81 10.06 2.20
N PHE A 126 7.87 8.78 1.84
CA PHE A 126 7.76 8.36 0.44
C PHE A 126 6.30 8.52 0.00
N THR A 127 6.09 9.16 -1.13
CA THR A 127 4.73 9.45 -1.62
C THR A 127 4.28 8.55 -2.76
N LYS A 128 5.20 7.82 -3.39
CA LYS A 128 4.90 6.98 -4.56
C LYS A 128 5.22 5.52 -4.32
N VAL A 129 4.25 4.65 -4.60
CA VAL A 129 4.45 3.20 -4.57
C VAL A 129 3.96 2.59 -5.88
N LEU A 130 4.82 1.80 -6.50
CA LEU A 130 4.57 1.13 -7.77
C LEU A 130 4.58 -0.39 -7.56
N ALA A 131 3.43 -1.03 -7.71
CA ALA A 131 3.32 -2.48 -7.69
C ALA A 131 3.35 -3.05 -9.11
N LEU A 132 4.35 -3.86 -9.40
CA LEU A 132 4.46 -4.58 -10.66
C LEU A 132 3.43 -5.71 -10.76
N SER A 133 3.21 -6.19 -11.97
CA SER A 133 2.35 -7.34 -12.22
C SER A 133 2.78 -8.54 -11.39
N GLY A 134 1.82 -9.24 -10.79
CA GLY A 134 2.07 -10.35 -9.88
C GLY A 134 2.09 -10.00 -8.40
N CYS A 135 1.99 -8.71 -8.03
CA CYS A 135 1.78 -8.30 -6.64
C CYS A 135 0.33 -8.55 -6.16
N ALA A 136 0.15 -8.62 -4.85
CA ALA A 136 -1.17 -8.53 -4.26
C ALA A 136 -1.81 -7.18 -4.60
N HIS A 137 -3.11 -7.19 -4.88
CA HIS A 137 -3.85 -5.98 -5.23
C HIS A 137 -3.78 -4.94 -4.10
N LEU A 138 -3.28 -3.73 -4.39
CA LEU A 138 -3.06 -2.67 -3.41
C LEU A 138 -4.37 -2.26 -2.71
N TRP A 139 -5.50 -2.33 -3.39
CA TRP A 139 -6.83 -1.97 -2.87
C TRP A 139 -7.64 -3.16 -2.37
N SER A 140 -7.02 -4.31 -2.17
CA SER A 140 -7.71 -5.44 -1.51
C SER A 140 -7.97 -5.13 -0.04
N SER A 141 -9.08 -5.64 0.53
CA SER A 141 -9.43 -5.41 1.94
C SER A 141 -8.30 -5.79 2.90
N LYS A 142 -7.52 -6.83 2.57
CA LYS A 142 -6.39 -7.29 3.39
C LYS A 142 -5.23 -6.29 3.37
N VAL A 143 -4.90 -5.71 2.21
CA VAL A 143 -3.86 -4.66 2.08
C VAL A 143 -4.33 -3.37 2.74
N LEU A 144 -5.59 -2.96 2.54
CA LEU A 144 -6.17 -1.77 3.16
C LEU A 144 -6.10 -1.84 4.69
N ARG A 145 -6.45 -2.99 5.28
CA ARG A 145 -6.35 -3.19 6.74
C ARG A 145 -4.92 -3.10 7.23
N ALA A 146 -3.96 -3.77 6.58
CA ALA A 146 -2.56 -3.72 6.96
C ALA A 146 -1.94 -2.32 6.77
N GLY A 147 -2.38 -1.60 5.73
CA GLY A 147 -1.93 -0.24 5.39
C GLY A 147 -2.48 0.86 6.30
N MET A 148 -3.57 0.59 7.07
CA MET A 148 -4.11 1.50 8.09
C MET A 148 -4.23 2.96 7.64
N GLY A 149 -4.82 3.20 6.45
CA GLY A 149 -5.05 4.55 5.91
C GLY A 149 -3.88 5.16 5.13
N ALA A 150 -2.74 4.48 5.00
CA ALA A 150 -1.60 4.95 4.21
C ALA A 150 -1.97 5.28 2.75
N HIS A 151 -2.98 4.61 2.20
CA HIS A 151 -3.48 4.84 0.85
C HIS A 151 -3.88 6.29 0.54
N ARG A 152 -4.23 7.07 1.56
CA ARG A 152 -4.55 8.51 1.40
C ARG A 152 -3.33 9.40 1.23
N LEU A 153 -2.16 8.91 1.60
CA LEU A 153 -0.90 9.65 1.62
C LEU A 153 0.01 9.27 0.46
N LEU A 154 -0.41 8.29 -0.36
CA LEU A 154 0.40 7.68 -1.40
C LEU A 154 -0.25 7.78 -2.77
N ASP A 155 0.55 8.12 -3.77
CA ASP A 155 0.24 7.91 -5.17
C ASP A 155 0.53 6.44 -5.51
N LEU A 156 -0.51 5.65 -5.69
CA LEU A 156 -0.42 4.22 -5.89
C LEU A 156 -0.57 3.86 -7.37
N TYR A 157 0.39 3.11 -7.87
CA TYR A 157 0.41 2.58 -9.24
C TYR A 157 0.41 1.06 -9.18
N GLU A 158 -0.44 0.42 -9.98
CA GLU A 158 -0.65 -1.04 -9.91
C GLU A 158 -0.66 -1.68 -11.29
N GLY A 159 -0.15 -2.91 -11.37
CA GLY A 159 -0.24 -3.75 -12.57
C GLY A 159 0.73 -3.40 -13.69
N TRP A 160 1.79 -2.64 -13.41
CA TRP A 160 2.80 -2.29 -14.41
C TRP A 160 3.71 -3.48 -14.74
N SER A 161 4.13 -3.55 -16.00
CA SER A 161 5.22 -4.45 -16.39
C SER A 161 6.59 -3.88 -15.94
N THR A 162 7.58 -4.75 -15.82
CA THR A 162 8.97 -4.35 -15.56
C THR A 162 9.44 -3.32 -16.59
N GLN A 163 9.15 -3.54 -17.88
CA GLN A 163 9.57 -2.64 -18.94
C GLN A 163 8.93 -1.25 -18.85
N GLN A 164 7.65 -1.16 -18.48
CA GLN A 164 6.98 0.12 -18.23
C GLN A 164 7.65 0.86 -17.07
N MET A 165 7.95 0.16 -15.98
CA MET A 165 8.64 0.71 -14.82
C MET A 165 10.02 1.24 -15.20
N LEU A 166 10.85 0.44 -15.87
CA LEU A 166 12.21 0.83 -16.29
C LEU A 166 12.20 2.03 -17.24
N SER A 167 11.14 2.19 -18.05
CA SER A 167 11.01 3.32 -18.98
C SER A 167 10.54 4.61 -18.29
N ALA A 168 9.83 4.51 -17.17
CA ALA A 168 9.19 5.65 -16.52
C ALA A 168 9.95 6.18 -15.30
N VAL A 169 10.60 5.29 -14.52
CA VAL A 169 11.30 5.66 -13.29
C VAL A 169 12.66 6.27 -13.63
N THR A 170 12.87 7.51 -13.21
CA THR A 170 14.12 8.24 -13.48
C THR A 170 15.14 8.17 -12.34
N ALA A 171 14.67 7.91 -11.13
CA ALA A 171 15.54 7.77 -9.96
C ALA A 171 16.38 6.47 -10.04
N PRO A 172 17.63 6.46 -9.53
CA PRO A 172 18.45 5.26 -9.45
C PRO A 172 17.72 4.14 -8.72
N LEU A 173 17.73 2.93 -9.32
CA LEU A 173 17.13 1.74 -8.73
C LEU A 173 18.08 1.12 -7.69
N LEU A 174 17.60 0.99 -6.45
CA LEU A 174 18.29 0.30 -5.36
C LEU A 174 17.49 -0.97 -5.01
N ALA A 175 18.03 -2.13 -5.40
CA ALA A 175 17.33 -3.41 -5.22
C ALA A 175 17.86 -4.14 -3.99
N THR A 176 16.97 -4.53 -3.08
CA THR A 176 17.36 -5.31 -1.91
C THR A 176 17.71 -6.75 -2.31
N SER A 177 18.91 -7.20 -1.91
CA SER A 177 19.41 -8.57 -2.12
C SER A 177 20.31 -8.98 -0.96
N ALA A 178 20.10 -10.17 -0.41
CA ALA A 178 20.94 -10.70 0.67
C ALA A 178 22.38 -10.99 0.19
N GLU A 179 22.55 -11.27 -1.11
CA GLU A 179 23.85 -11.62 -1.71
C GLU A 179 24.63 -10.41 -2.24
N ALA A 180 24.09 -9.20 -2.09
CA ALA A 180 24.74 -8.01 -2.60
C ALA A 180 26.00 -7.67 -1.79
N SER A 181 27.05 -7.23 -2.50
CA SER A 181 28.31 -6.79 -1.88
C SER A 181 28.28 -5.35 -1.35
N CYS A 182 27.30 -4.56 -1.77
CA CYS A 182 27.14 -3.17 -1.33
C CYS A 182 26.25 -3.11 -0.08
N ASP A 183 26.82 -2.62 1.01
CA ASP A 183 26.10 -2.45 2.28
C ASP A 183 25.18 -1.20 2.21
N LEU A 184 24.01 -1.32 2.80
CA LEU A 184 23.05 -0.22 2.94
C LEU A 184 23.67 1.02 3.60
N TYR A 185 24.48 0.80 4.62
CA TYR A 185 25.08 1.89 5.42
C TYR A 185 26.24 2.62 4.73
N ASP A 186 26.69 2.10 3.59
CA ASP A 186 27.68 2.76 2.72
C ASP A 186 27.06 3.71 1.69
N LEU A 187 25.70 3.78 1.62
CA LEU A 187 24.98 4.56 0.61
C LEU A 187 24.78 6.04 0.94
N LYS A 188 25.49 6.61 1.90
CA LYS A 188 25.23 7.95 2.44
C LYS A 188 25.02 9.02 1.35
N GLU A 189 25.92 9.10 0.36
CA GLU A 189 25.82 10.10 -0.70
C GLU A 189 24.62 9.86 -1.64
N GLN A 190 24.39 8.59 -2.03
CA GLN A 190 23.26 8.25 -2.90
C GLN A 190 21.91 8.55 -2.26
N LEU A 191 21.78 8.30 -0.96
CA LEU A 191 20.53 8.51 -0.22
C LEU A 191 20.20 9.98 0.03
N LEU A 192 21.12 10.93 -0.21
CA LEU A 192 20.83 12.37 -0.20
C LEU A 192 19.95 12.79 -1.39
N HIS A 193 19.93 12.03 -2.46
CA HIS A 193 19.18 12.26 -3.69
C HIS A 193 17.96 11.35 -3.78
N PRO A 194 17.00 11.64 -4.69
CA PRO A 194 15.89 10.76 -4.95
C PRO A 194 16.32 9.35 -5.36
N VAL A 195 15.67 8.32 -4.80
CA VAL A 195 15.97 6.90 -5.04
C VAL A 195 14.70 6.10 -5.27
N ALA A 196 14.80 5.02 -6.02
CA ALA A 196 13.74 4.05 -6.22
C ALA A 196 14.12 2.71 -5.55
N TRP A 197 13.56 2.45 -4.38
CA TRP A 197 13.78 1.21 -3.65
C TRP A 197 12.95 0.07 -4.26
N VAL A 198 13.61 -1.03 -4.64
CA VAL A 198 12.95 -2.23 -5.17
C VAL A 198 12.93 -3.33 -4.13
N MET A 199 11.71 -3.77 -3.77
CA MET A 199 11.45 -4.85 -2.81
C MET A 199 10.98 -6.08 -3.57
N GLY A 200 11.76 -7.16 -3.52
CA GLY A 200 11.47 -8.41 -4.21
C GLY A 200 10.58 -9.37 -3.43
N SER A 201 10.08 -10.40 -4.10
CA SER A 201 9.25 -11.44 -3.48
C SER A 201 10.02 -12.24 -2.42
N GLU A 202 9.28 -12.78 -1.44
CA GLU A 202 9.85 -13.51 -0.31
C GLU A 202 10.64 -14.76 -0.72
N GLY A 203 10.20 -15.44 -1.79
CA GLY A 203 10.82 -16.70 -2.22
C GLY A 203 11.92 -16.56 -3.27
N HIS A 204 11.90 -15.47 -4.06
CA HIS A 204 12.78 -15.34 -5.23
C HIS A 204 13.56 -14.02 -5.25
N GLY A 205 13.34 -13.14 -4.26
CA GLY A 205 13.95 -11.80 -4.27
C GLY A 205 13.48 -10.94 -5.44
N VAL A 206 14.29 -9.96 -5.81
CA VAL A 206 14.07 -9.08 -6.97
C VAL A 206 14.40 -9.85 -8.25
N SER A 207 13.62 -9.65 -9.31
CA SER A 207 13.81 -10.32 -10.60
C SER A 207 15.15 -9.95 -11.25
N GLU A 208 15.74 -10.90 -11.98
CA GLU A 208 17.03 -10.71 -12.66
C GLU A 208 17.02 -9.52 -13.63
N GLU A 209 15.89 -9.32 -14.33
CA GLU A 209 15.71 -8.20 -15.26
C GLU A 209 15.86 -6.84 -14.55
N ILE A 210 15.31 -6.72 -13.33
CA ILE A 210 15.43 -5.49 -12.53
C ILE A 210 16.80 -5.40 -11.89
N LEU A 211 17.34 -6.50 -11.36
CA LEU A 211 18.69 -6.53 -10.77
C LEU A 211 19.75 -6.06 -11.75
N ALA A 212 19.65 -6.47 -13.02
CA ALA A 212 20.58 -6.07 -14.08
C ALA A 212 20.60 -4.56 -14.35
N GLN A 213 19.55 -3.83 -13.96
CA GLN A 213 19.41 -2.37 -14.13
C GLN A 213 19.49 -1.62 -12.80
N SER A 214 19.75 -2.32 -11.70
CA SER A 214 19.75 -1.77 -10.35
C SER A 214 21.11 -1.90 -9.69
N LYS A 215 21.34 -1.07 -8.68
CA LYS A 215 22.40 -1.34 -7.70
C LYS A 215 21.84 -2.28 -6.64
N ALA A 216 22.38 -3.48 -6.54
CA ALA A 216 21.99 -4.44 -5.52
C ALA A 216 22.56 -4.02 -4.15
N ILE A 217 21.72 -4.05 -3.10
CA ILE A 217 22.02 -3.56 -1.76
C ILE A 217 21.71 -4.64 -0.73
N SER A 218 22.67 -4.93 0.14
CA SER A 218 22.47 -5.80 1.30
C SER A 218 22.19 -5.00 2.57
N ILE A 219 21.36 -5.57 3.44
CA ILE A 219 21.21 -5.10 4.82
C ILE A 219 22.06 -6.04 5.68
N PRO A 220 23.03 -5.54 6.43
CA PRO A 220 23.84 -6.38 7.31
C PRO A 220 22.94 -7.06 8.38
N ILE A 221 22.97 -8.37 8.39
CA ILE A 221 22.25 -9.21 9.35
C ILE A 221 23.20 -10.25 9.94
N ASP A 222 22.77 -10.90 11.03
CA ASP A 222 23.51 -12.03 11.58
C ASP A 222 23.65 -13.14 10.51
N PRO A 223 24.88 -13.63 10.22
CA PRO A 223 25.12 -14.59 9.15
C PRO A 223 24.45 -15.97 9.36
N ARG A 224 23.87 -16.22 10.51
CA ARG A 224 23.06 -17.41 10.79
C ARG A 224 21.64 -17.32 10.24
N LEU A 225 21.22 -16.13 9.78
CA LEU A 225 19.93 -15.90 9.13
C LEU A 225 20.13 -15.71 7.61
N GLU A 226 19.26 -16.28 6.81
CA GLU A 226 19.32 -16.15 5.35
C GLU A 226 18.81 -14.80 4.86
N SER A 227 17.75 -14.26 5.49
CA SER A 227 17.11 -13.02 5.06
C SER A 227 16.24 -12.41 6.15
N LEU A 228 15.83 -11.16 5.94
CA LEU A 228 14.75 -10.48 6.68
C LEU A 228 13.43 -10.67 5.96
N ASN A 229 12.33 -10.58 6.72
CA ASN A 229 11.01 -10.36 6.12
C ASN A 229 11.05 -9.10 5.25
N VAL A 230 10.42 -9.15 4.07
CA VAL A 230 10.49 -8.06 3.07
C VAL A 230 9.96 -6.72 3.59
N SER A 231 8.91 -6.72 4.42
CA SER A 231 8.40 -5.46 5.00
C SER A 231 9.34 -4.90 6.06
N THR A 232 10.08 -5.75 6.77
CA THR A 232 11.14 -5.34 7.70
C THR A 232 12.33 -4.76 6.94
N ALA A 233 12.76 -5.42 5.86
CA ALA A 233 13.81 -4.91 5.00
C ALA A 233 13.45 -3.54 4.41
N ALA A 234 12.22 -3.38 3.92
CA ALA A 234 11.71 -2.10 3.45
C ALA A 234 11.78 -1.02 4.55
N ALA A 235 11.35 -1.34 5.77
CA ALA A 235 11.40 -0.38 6.88
C ALA A 235 12.84 0.10 7.16
N VAL A 236 13.80 -0.80 7.18
CA VAL A 236 15.22 -0.46 7.39
C VAL A 236 15.73 0.46 6.28
N CYS A 237 15.50 0.12 5.00
CA CYS A 237 15.96 0.91 3.86
C CYS A 237 15.31 2.31 3.83
N LEU A 238 13.99 2.40 4.01
CA LEU A 238 13.26 3.66 3.94
C LEU A 238 13.64 4.60 5.09
N PHE A 239 13.75 4.07 6.31
CA PHE A 239 14.14 4.90 7.46
C PHE A 239 15.63 5.23 7.48
N GLU A 240 16.51 4.41 6.88
CA GLU A 240 17.89 4.81 6.65
C GLU A 240 17.96 5.99 5.67
N THR A 241 17.18 5.99 4.62
CA THR A 241 17.06 7.14 3.71
C THR A 241 16.64 8.41 4.47
N VAL A 242 15.63 8.29 5.34
CA VAL A 242 15.18 9.42 6.19
C VAL A 242 16.29 9.88 7.14
N ARG A 243 17.01 8.95 7.76
CA ARG A 243 18.10 9.24 8.69
C ARG A 243 19.20 10.05 8.00
N VAL A 244 19.63 9.60 6.82
CA VAL A 244 20.71 10.28 6.07
C VAL A 244 20.32 11.71 5.68
N ARG A 245 19.06 11.95 5.32
CA ARG A 245 18.58 13.27 4.89
C ARG A 245 18.30 14.25 6.02
N ARG A 246 18.22 13.76 7.26
CA ARG A 246 17.99 14.62 8.44
C ARG A 246 19.27 15.12 9.09
N HIS A 247 20.39 14.61 8.68
CA HIS A 247 21.72 14.95 9.20
C HIS A 247 22.64 15.46 8.10
#